data_60225564c9540c65a909783d236ca784
#
_entry.id   60225564c9540c65a909783d236ca784
#
_cell.length_a   1.000
_cell.length_b   1.000
_cell.length_c   1.000
_cell.angle_alpha   90.00
_cell.angle_beta   90.00
_cell.angle_gamma   90.00
#
_symmetry.space_group_name_H-M   'P 1'
#
loop_
_entity.id
_entity.type
_entity.pdbx_description
1 polymer ?
#
loop_
_entity_poly.entity_id
_entity_poly.type
_entity_poly.pdbx_seq_one_letter_code
_entity_poly.pdbx_strand_id
1 'polypeptide(L)'
;SPGNLFNTSEKITITKDFKKVFKIVAKEMVAEYPDFKETEYVKEVEAPSALLTAFHGKEMTVNAAVILPKEYYTEPTRKFPVLFKIWGYIGNYHELSGNIEPSKQVASTAVIEVILDGNCALGHSVYANSDNNGPWSDALITEFIPVLEKKFRANGARLLMGHSSGGWSALWL
;
A
#
# COMPACT_ATOMS: atom_id res chain seq x y z
N SER A 1 8.40 9.24 2.04
CA SER A 1 7.33 9.22 1.02
C SER A 1 7.58 10.32 0.00
N PRO A 2 7.18 10.15 -1.26
CA PRO A 2 7.21 11.20 -2.26
C PRO A 2 6.58 12.50 -1.74
N GLY A 3 7.09 13.64 -2.18
CA GLY A 3 6.65 14.96 -1.73
C GLY A 3 7.17 15.40 -0.36
N ASN A 4 7.73 14.50 0.45
CA ASN A 4 8.32 14.88 1.73
C ASN A 4 9.63 15.63 1.53
N LEU A 5 9.82 16.69 2.33
CA LEU A 5 11.08 17.44 2.33
C LEU A 5 12.12 16.74 3.20
N PHE A 6 13.36 16.73 2.73
CA PHE A 6 14.51 16.22 3.49
C PHE A 6 15.74 17.12 3.35
N ASN A 7 16.76 16.82 4.11
CA ASN A 7 18.08 17.43 4.00
C ASN A 7 19.14 16.39 4.33
N THR A 8 20.18 16.32 3.51
CA THR A 8 21.39 15.58 3.81
C THR A 8 22.36 16.52 4.52
N SER A 9 22.51 16.39 5.82
CA SER A 9 23.46 17.17 6.59
C SER A 9 24.87 16.55 6.51
N GLU A 10 25.90 17.41 6.66
CA GLU A 10 27.26 16.93 6.90
C GLU A 10 27.33 16.16 8.22
N LYS A 11 28.32 15.26 8.32
CA LYS A 11 28.57 14.51 9.55
C LYS A 11 28.93 15.46 10.70
N ILE A 12 28.15 15.46 11.74
CA ILE A 12 28.37 16.27 12.93
C ILE A 12 28.93 15.38 14.03
N THR A 13 30.06 15.74 14.60
CA THR A 13 30.61 15.08 15.79
C THR A 13 30.15 15.79 17.03
N ILE A 14 29.36 15.12 17.85
CA ILE A 14 28.90 15.64 19.13
C ILE A 14 29.91 15.23 20.21
N THR A 15 30.52 16.21 20.85
CA THR A 15 31.46 16.00 21.96
C THR A 15 30.80 16.39 23.28
N LYS A 16 31.44 16.06 24.38
CA LYS A 16 31.00 16.37 25.75
C LYS A 16 30.69 17.86 25.97
N ASP A 17 31.41 18.75 25.28
CA ASP A 17 31.32 20.20 25.42
C ASP A 17 30.55 20.86 24.25
N PHE A 18 29.78 20.07 23.49
CA PHE A 18 29.07 20.57 22.34
C PHE A 18 27.91 21.51 22.74
N LYS A 19 28.05 22.79 22.40
CA LYS A 19 27.07 23.86 22.74
C LYS A 19 26.49 24.58 21.50
N LYS A 20 26.74 24.06 20.28
CA LYS A 20 26.22 24.71 19.08
C LYS A 20 24.77 24.34 18.80
N VAL A 21 23.98 25.33 18.42
CA VAL A 21 22.65 25.10 17.84
C VAL A 21 22.81 24.91 16.33
N PHE A 22 22.31 23.80 15.83
CA PHE A 22 22.24 23.57 14.38
C PHE A 22 20.85 23.93 13.87
N LYS A 23 20.82 24.71 12.80
CA LYS A 23 19.61 24.91 12.03
C LYS A 23 19.70 24.03 10.78
N ILE A 24 18.88 23.01 10.72
CA ILE A 24 18.72 22.17 9.53
C ILE A 24 17.46 22.64 8.80
N VAL A 25 17.60 22.93 7.52
CA VAL A 25 16.47 23.32 6.68
C VAL A 25 16.30 22.24 5.61
N ALA A 26 15.20 21.51 5.65
CA ALA A 26 14.85 20.55 4.61
C ALA A 26 14.51 21.32 3.33
N LYS A 27 15.27 21.10 2.27
CA LYS A 27 15.16 21.80 0.98
C LYS A 27 14.96 20.87 -0.20
N GLU A 28 15.35 19.61 -0.02
CA GLU A 28 15.26 18.58 -1.03
C GLU A 28 13.92 17.87 -0.87
N MET A 29 13.29 17.51 -1.97
CA MET A 29 12.01 16.80 -1.96
C MET A 29 12.20 15.38 -2.47
N VAL A 30 11.61 14.41 -1.80
CA VAL A 30 11.58 13.03 -2.27
C VAL A 30 10.79 13.00 -3.58
N ALA A 31 11.43 12.49 -4.63
CA ALA A 31 10.80 12.41 -5.96
C ALA A 31 9.53 11.56 -5.93
N GLU A 32 8.59 11.92 -6.79
CA GLU A 32 7.41 11.08 -7.05
C GLU A 32 7.84 9.74 -7.65
N TYR A 33 7.01 8.72 -7.41
CA TYR A 33 7.21 7.44 -8.10
C TYR A 33 6.94 7.64 -9.60
N PRO A 34 7.66 6.92 -10.47
CA PRO A 34 7.29 6.87 -11.87
C PRO A 34 5.90 6.23 -12.05
N ASP A 35 5.25 6.52 -13.16
CA ASP A 35 3.96 5.92 -13.50
C ASP A 35 4.01 4.41 -13.38
N PHE A 36 2.97 3.84 -12.79
CA PHE A 36 2.87 2.39 -12.64
C PHE A 36 2.69 1.72 -14.01
N LYS A 37 3.54 0.75 -14.30
CA LYS A 37 3.47 -0.02 -15.56
C LYS A 37 2.70 -1.30 -15.33
N GLU A 38 1.45 -1.32 -15.77
CA GLU A 38 0.65 -2.54 -15.80
C GLU A 38 1.22 -3.57 -16.80
N THR A 39 1.02 -4.84 -16.49
CA THR A 39 1.37 -5.97 -17.33
C THR A 39 0.16 -6.87 -17.53
N GLU A 40 0.35 -8.02 -18.18
CA GLU A 40 -0.72 -9.02 -18.30
C GLU A 40 -1.23 -9.42 -16.91
N TYR A 41 -0.33 -9.73 -15.98
CA TYR A 41 -0.68 -10.25 -14.67
C TYR A 41 -0.77 -9.19 -13.56
N VAL A 42 -0.12 -8.05 -13.70
CA VAL A 42 -0.08 -7.03 -12.65
C VAL A 42 -0.87 -5.79 -13.06
N LYS A 43 -1.82 -5.40 -12.22
CA LYS A 43 -2.73 -4.27 -12.43
C LYS A 43 -2.64 -3.30 -11.27
N GLU A 44 -2.80 -2.02 -11.55
CA GLU A 44 -2.95 -0.99 -10.54
C GLU A 44 -4.42 -0.76 -10.19
N VAL A 45 -4.67 -0.53 -8.92
CA VAL A 45 -5.97 -0.09 -8.41
C VAL A 45 -5.75 1.11 -7.51
N GLU A 46 -6.29 2.24 -7.96
CA GLU A 46 -6.43 3.45 -7.16
C GLU A 46 -7.92 3.68 -6.93
N ALA A 47 -8.38 3.47 -5.70
CA ALA A 47 -9.78 3.66 -5.35
C ALA A 47 -9.95 4.96 -4.58
N PRO A 48 -10.70 5.96 -5.11
CA PRO A 48 -11.02 7.16 -4.37
C PRO A 48 -11.69 6.82 -3.03
N SER A 49 -11.26 7.49 -1.97
CA SER A 49 -11.81 7.31 -0.63
C SER A 49 -12.48 8.59 -0.15
N ALA A 50 -13.79 8.57 -0.03
CA ALA A 50 -14.54 9.68 0.52
C ALA A 50 -14.24 9.90 2.01
N LEU A 51 -14.07 8.81 2.76
CA LEU A 51 -13.74 8.84 4.18
C LEU A 51 -12.40 9.52 4.44
N LEU A 52 -11.34 9.10 3.72
CA LEU A 52 -10.01 9.69 3.88
C LEU A 52 -9.97 11.12 3.34
N THR A 53 -10.66 11.41 2.23
CA THR A 53 -10.79 12.75 1.67
C THR A 53 -11.44 13.72 2.64
N ALA A 54 -12.53 13.30 3.30
CA ALA A 54 -13.20 14.12 4.31
C ALA A 54 -12.29 14.39 5.53
N PHE A 55 -11.53 13.39 5.95
CA PHE A 55 -10.62 13.52 7.10
C PHE A 55 -9.44 14.44 6.80
N HIS A 56 -8.79 14.27 5.64
CA HIS A 56 -7.57 15.01 5.28
C HIS A 56 -7.82 16.35 4.59
N GLY A 57 -9.07 16.64 4.17
CA GLY A 57 -9.42 17.87 3.45
C GLY A 57 -8.80 17.98 2.04
N LYS A 58 -8.37 16.87 1.45
CA LYS A 58 -7.83 16.76 0.10
C LYS A 58 -8.18 15.41 -0.50
N GLU A 59 -8.20 15.30 -1.80
CA GLU A 59 -8.42 14.02 -2.50
C GLU A 59 -7.44 12.95 -2.02
N MET A 60 -8.00 11.82 -1.61
CA MET A 60 -7.27 10.66 -1.11
C MET A 60 -7.77 9.40 -1.79
N THR A 61 -6.84 8.47 -2.03
CA THR A 61 -7.10 7.15 -2.58
C THR A 61 -6.57 6.06 -1.66
N VAL A 62 -7.14 4.87 -1.75
CA VAL A 62 -6.52 3.64 -1.27
C VAL A 62 -5.97 2.90 -2.48
N ASN A 63 -4.69 2.59 -2.45
CA ASN A 63 -3.95 2.09 -3.60
C ASN A 63 -3.43 0.68 -3.38
N ALA A 64 -3.32 -0.09 -4.46
CA ALA A 64 -2.74 -1.42 -4.43
C ALA A 64 -2.26 -1.87 -5.82
N ALA A 65 -1.29 -2.77 -5.84
CA ALA A 65 -1.07 -3.62 -6.99
C ALA A 65 -1.83 -4.94 -6.85
N VAL A 66 -2.46 -5.38 -7.93
CA VAL A 66 -3.22 -6.63 -8.02
C VAL A 66 -2.48 -7.57 -8.94
N ILE A 67 -2.11 -8.75 -8.43
CA ILE A 67 -1.44 -9.79 -9.20
C ILE A 67 -2.45 -10.90 -9.49
N LEU A 68 -2.69 -11.14 -10.77
CA LEU A 68 -3.63 -12.14 -11.25
C LEU A 68 -2.95 -13.50 -11.40
N PRO A 69 -3.61 -14.61 -11.08
CA PRO A 69 -3.10 -15.94 -11.38
C PRO A 69 -3.21 -16.24 -12.89
N LYS A 70 -2.37 -17.12 -13.39
CA LYS A 70 -2.44 -17.53 -14.81
C LYS A 70 -3.80 -18.11 -15.20
N GLU A 71 -4.47 -18.77 -14.26
CA GLU A 71 -5.81 -19.34 -14.42
C GLU A 71 -6.87 -18.25 -14.66
N TYR A 72 -6.56 -17.00 -14.34
CA TYR A 72 -7.45 -15.87 -14.62
C TYR A 72 -7.75 -15.74 -16.12
N TYR A 73 -6.83 -16.08 -16.98
CA TYR A 73 -7.00 -16.02 -18.44
C TYR A 73 -7.41 -17.34 -19.05
N THR A 74 -7.02 -18.47 -18.47
CA THR A 74 -7.35 -19.80 -18.99
C THR A 74 -8.72 -20.33 -18.53
N GLU A 75 -9.26 -19.76 -17.44
CA GLU A 75 -10.54 -20.14 -16.85
C GLU A 75 -11.47 -18.91 -16.73
N PRO A 76 -12.08 -18.41 -17.82
CA PRO A 76 -12.72 -17.10 -17.86
C PRO A 76 -13.97 -16.95 -16.95
N THR A 77 -14.60 -18.05 -16.58
CA THR A 77 -15.79 -18.05 -15.69
C THR A 77 -15.46 -18.27 -14.22
N ARG A 78 -14.22 -18.69 -13.92
CA ARG A 78 -13.79 -18.95 -12.56
C ARG A 78 -13.66 -17.67 -11.76
N LYS A 79 -14.14 -17.71 -10.52
CA LYS A 79 -13.90 -16.68 -9.50
C LYS A 79 -12.84 -17.19 -8.51
N PHE A 80 -12.06 -16.26 -7.98
CA PHE A 80 -10.87 -16.55 -7.17
C PHE A 80 -10.99 -15.99 -5.76
N PRO A 81 -10.45 -16.65 -4.73
CA PRO A 81 -10.22 -16.02 -3.45
C PRO A 81 -9.21 -14.88 -3.60
N VAL A 82 -9.31 -13.88 -2.74
CA VAL A 82 -8.42 -12.73 -2.73
C VAL A 82 -7.51 -12.81 -1.51
N LEU A 83 -6.20 -12.75 -1.74
CA LEU A 83 -5.18 -12.66 -0.69
C LEU A 83 -4.69 -11.21 -0.60
N PHE A 84 -5.12 -10.51 0.44
CA PHE A 84 -4.60 -9.18 0.77
C PHE A 84 -3.27 -9.30 1.51
N LYS A 85 -2.25 -8.64 0.97
CA LYS A 85 -0.91 -8.59 1.58
C LYS A 85 -0.60 -7.18 2.02
N ILE A 86 -0.20 -7.04 3.27
CA ILE A 86 0.22 -5.77 3.85
C ILE A 86 1.71 -5.88 4.16
N TRP A 87 2.52 -5.12 3.45
CA TRP A 87 3.95 -5.05 3.71
C TRP A 87 4.24 -4.26 4.98
N GLY A 88 5.46 -4.37 5.47
CA GLY A 88 5.90 -3.58 6.62
C GLY A 88 6.15 -2.13 6.29
N TYR A 89 6.69 -1.41 7.26
CA TYR A 89 7.05 0.00 7.13
C TYR A 89 7.90 0.26 5.86
N ILE A 90 7.55 1.30 5.11
CA ILE A 90 8.10 1.69 3.79
C ILE A 90 7.90 0.70 2.62
N GLY A 91 7.28 -0.45 2.85
CA GLY A 91 6.89 -1.33 1.74
C GLY A 91 5.93 -0.61 0.80
N ASN A 92 6.11 -0.83 -0.50
CA ASN A 92 5.49 -0.02 -1.53
C ASN A 92 5.03 -0.90 -2.70
N TYR A 93 3.79 -0.77 -3.10
CA TYR A 93 3.24 -1.54 -4.22
C TYR A 93 3.86 -1.20 -5.57
N HIS A 94 4.46 -0.02 -5.74
CA HIS A 94 5.20 0.35 -6.96
C HIS A 94 6.39 -0.55 -7.27
N GLU A 95 6.91 -1.32 -6.30
CA GLU A 95 7.94 -2.32 -6.54
C GLU A 95 7.47 -3.44 -7.51
N LEU A 96 6.17 -3.57 -7.70
CA LEU A 96 5.56 -4.51 -8.65
C LEU A 96 5.35 -3.91 -10.04
N SER A 97 5.66 -2.63 -10.23
CA SER A 97 5.53 -1.98 -11.54
C SER A 97 6.36 -2.70 -12.60
N GLY A 98 5.71 -3.14 -13.66
CA GLY A 98 6.36 -3.90 -14.74
C GLY A 98 6.64 -5.38 -14.44
N ASN A 99 6.25 -5.91 -13.27
CA ASN A 99 6.37 -7.34 -12.96
C ASN A 99 5.46 -8.16 -13.89
N ILE A 100 6.01 -9.21 -14.49
CA ILE A 100 5.33 -10.08 -15.46
C ILE A 100 4.91 -11.44 -14.87
N GLU A 101 5.25 -11.71 -13.63
CA GLU A 101 4.95 -12.99 -12.99
C GLU A 101 3.51 -13.04 -12.48
N PRO A 102 2.78 -14.14 -12.73
CA PRO A 102 1.46 -14.35 -12.14
C PRO A 102 1.54 -14.57 -10.62
N SER A 103 0.41 -14.43 -9.94
CA SER A 103 0.33 -14.72 -8.52
C SER A 103 0.64 -16.19 -8.22
N LYS A 104 1.22 -16.44 -7.06
CA LYS A 104 1.52 -17.79 -6.57
C LYS A 104 0.26 -18.44 -5.98
N GLN A 105 0.20 -19.76 -6.11
CA GLN A 105 -0.87 -20.52 -5.45
C GLN A 105 -0.68 -20.57 -3.93
N VAL A 106 -1.79 -20.55 -3.20
CA VAL A 106 -1.83 -20.79 -1.76
C VAL A 106 -2.51 -22.13 -1.51
N ALA A 107 -1.81 -23.05 -0.88
CA ALA A 107 -2.29 -24.43 -0.65
C ALA A 107 -2.90 -25.06 -1.93
N SER A 108 -2.19 -24.97 -3.04
CA SER A 108 -2.60 -25.45 -4.38
C SER A 108 -3.83 -24.74 -4.96
N THR A 109 -4.24 -23.62 -4.39
CA THR A 109 -5.36 -22.81 -4.88
C THR A 109 -4.85 -21.54 -5.54
N ALA A 110 -5.27 -21.29 -6.79
CA ALA A 110 -5.00 -20.02 -7.47
C ALA A 110 -5.75 -18.89 -6.77
N VAL A 111 -5.06 -17.79 -6.47
CA VAL A 111 -5.60 -16.63 -5.75
C VAL A 111 -5.29 -15.35 -6.53
N ILE A 112 -6.11 -14.34 -6.37
CA ILE A 112 -5.77 -12.96 -6.72
C ILE A 112 -4.99 -12.39 -5.53
N GLU A 113 -3.74 -11.97 -5.74
CA GLU A 113 -2.98 -11.28 -4.69
C GLU A 113 -3.17 -9.77 -4.80
N VAL A 114 -3.37 -9.11 -3.68
CA VAL A 114 -3.53 -7.65 -3.59
C VAL A 114 -2.49 -7.11 -2.63
N ILE A 115 -1.52 -6.38 -3.16
CA ILE A 115 -0.46 -5.75 -2.38
C ILE A 115 -0.91 -4.34 -2.03
N LEU A 116 -1.37 -4.17 -0.81
CA LEU A 116 -1.91 -2.91 -0.32
C LEU A 116 -0.81 -1.89 -0.03
N ASP A 117 -1.04 -0.63 -0.39
CA ASP A 117 -0.18 0.48 0.01
C ASP A 117 -0.53 0.96 1.41
N GLY A 118 0.32 0.67 2.37
CA GLY A 118 0.17 1.14 3.75
C GLY A 118 0.75 2.54 4.01
N ASN A 119 1.41 3.16 3.02
CA ASN A 119 2.07 4.44 3.20
C ASN A 119 1.07 5.58 3.39
N CYS A 120 1.38 6.48 4.31
CA CYS A 120 0.62 7.68 4.59
C CYS A 120 1.54 8.81 5.06
N ALA A 121 1.00 10.01 5.26
CA ALA A 121 1.79 11.19 5.63
C ALA A 121 2.61 11.02 6.93
N LEU A 122 2.13 10.21 7.88
CA LEU A 122 2.82 9.91 9.13
C LEU A 122 3.63 8.60 9.10
N GLY A 123 3.90 8.07 7.92
CA GLY A 123 4.68 6.86 7.69
C GLY A 123 3.83 5.69 7.23
N HIS A 124 3.26 4.91 8.13
CA HIS A 124 2.44 3.75 7.79
C HIS A 124 1.09 3.80 8.51
N SER A 125 -0.01 3.65 7.77
CA SER A 125 -1.37 3.71 8.31
C SER A 125 -1.72 2.50 9.18
N VAL A 126 -1.03 1.39 8.97
CA VAL A 126 -1.32 0.05 9.51
C VAL A 126 -2.78 -0.37 9.32
N TYR A 127 -3.49 0.32 8.45
CA TYR A 127 -4.93 0.15 8.21
C TYR A 127 -5.79 0.17 9.49
N ALA A 128 -5.36 0.95 10.50
CA ALA A 128 -6.14 1.18 11.70
C ALA A 128 -6.82 2.54 11.64
N ASN A 129 -8.05 2.61 12.13
CA ASN A 129 -8.72 3.89 12.34
C ASN A 129 -8.03 4.64 13.48
N SER A 130 -7.74 5.91 13.29
CA SER A 130 -7.14 6.76 14.32
C SER A 130 -7.46 8.23 14.12
N ASP A 131 -7.51 8.98 15.23
CA ASP A 131 -7.73 10.43 15.21
C ASP A 131 -6.58 11.20 14.55
N ASN A 132 -5.39 10.60 14.45
CA ASN A 132 -4.22 11.23 13.85
C ASN A 132 -4.08 10.96 12.35
N ASN A 133 -4.53 9.79 11.90
CA ASN A 133 -4.22 9.28 10.56
C ASN A 133 -5.44 9.05 9.68
N GLY A 134 -6.62 9.09 10.29
CA GLY A 134 -7.89 8.91 9.60
C GLY A 134 -8.45 7.48 9.67
N PRO A 135 -9.63 7.28 9.04
CA PRO A 135 -10.39 6.03 9.09
C PRO A 135 -9.91 5.02 8.04
N TRP A 136 -8.65 4.59 8.10
CA TRP A 136 -8.03 3.71 7.10
C TRP A 136 -8.65 2.32 7.03
N SER A 137 -9.08 1.76 8.19
CA SER A 137 -9.76 0.47 8.21
C SER A 137 -11.11 0.55 7.49
N ASP A 138 -11.89 1.58 7.81
CA ASP A 138 -13.20 1.78 7.19
C ASP A 138 -13.07 2.05 5.69
N ALA A 139 -12.11 2.88 5.27
CA ALA A 139 -11.82 3.13 3.86
C ALA A 139 -11.43 1.83 3.10
N LEU A 140 -10.59 1.00 3.70
CA LEU A 140 -10.23 -0.28 3.12
C LEU A 140 -11.45 -1.20 2.96
N ILE A 141 -12.23 -1.36 4.05
CA ILE A 141 -13.31 -2.36 4.10
C ILE A 141 -14.54 -1.90 3.31
N THR A 142 -14.93 -0.62 3.44
CA THR A 142 -16.20 -0.14 2.90
C THR A 142 -16.10 0.53 1.52
N GLU A 143 -14.89 0.97 1.13
CA GLU A 143 -14.69 1.67 -0.15
C GLU A 143 -13.79 0.86 -1.09
N PHE A 144 -12.56 0.51 -0.69
CA PHE A 144 -11.60 -0.15 -1.57
C PHE A 144 -12.00 -1.59 -1.94
N ILE A 145 -12.32 -2.43 -0.96
CA ILE A 145 -12.64 -3.85 -1.21
C ILE A 145 -13.84 -4.01 -2.16
N PRO A 146 -14.96 -3.28 -2.01
CA PRO A 146 -16.06 -3.33 -2.97
C PRO A 146 -15.65 -2.93 -4.40
N VAL A 147 -14.80 -1.91 -4.57
CA VAL A 147 -14.27 -1.50 -5.88
C VAL A 147 -13.43 -2.63 -6.48
N LEU A 148 -12.53 -3.22 -5.70
CA LEU A 148 -11.69 -4.33 -6.12
C LEU A 148 -12.52 -5.54 -6.57
N GLU A 149 -13.46 -5.97 -5.73
CA GLU A 149 -14.28 -7.16 -6.00
C GLU A 149 -15.22 -6.98 -7.21
N LYS A 150 -15.62 -5.75 -7.50
CA LYS A 150 -16.36 -5.40 -8.72
C LYS A 150 -15.47 -5.40 -9.97
N LYS A 151 -14.20 -4.97 -9.82
CA LYS A 151 -13.24 -4.88 -10.95
C LYS A 151 -12.70 -6.26 -11.32
N PHE A 152 -12.52 -7.16 -10.36
CA PHE A 152 -11.92 -8.47 -10.56
C PHE A 152 -12.87 -9.60 -10.18
N ARG A 153 -12.62 -10.81 -10.72
CA ARG A 153 -13.45 -11.99 -10.48
C ARG A 153 -13.18 -12.62 -9.11
N ALA A 154 -13.49 -11.87 -8.05
CA ALA A 154 -13.44 -12.34 -6.68
C ALA A 154 -14.62 -13.28 -6.36
N ASN A 155 -14.41 -14.29 -5.51
CA ASN A 155 -15.43 -15.24 -5.07
C ASN A 155 -16.00 -14.93 -3.65
N GLY A 156 -15.55 -13.82 -3.03
CA GLY A 156 -15.92 -13.39 -1.69
C GLY A 156 -15.06 -14.00 -0.57
N ALA A 157 -14.25 -15.02 -0.84
CA ALA A 157 -13.28 -15.51 0.15
C ALA A 157 -12.09 -14.55 0.22
N ARG A 158 -11.77 -14.09 1.43
CA ARG A 158 -10.70 -13.13 1.71
C ARG A 158 -9.68 -13.75 2.64
N LEU A 159 -8.43 -13.68 2.26
CA LEU A 159 -7.28 -14.10 3.05
C LEU A 159 -6.44 -12.86 3.35
N LEU A 160 -5.81 -12.83 4.50
CA LEU A 160 -5.00 -11.71 4.93
C LEU A 160 -3.62 -12.21 5.35
N MET A 161 -2.58 -11.52 4.88
CA MET A 161 -1.20 -11.82 5.20
C MET A 161 -0.43 -10.52 5.42
N GLY A 162 0.41 -10.48 6.44
CA GLY A 162 1.22 -9.31 6.71
C GLY A 162 2.61 -9.66 7.19
N HIS A 163 3.54 -8.72 6.99
CA HIS A 163 4.93 -8.80 7.46
C HIS A 163 5.27 -7.58 8.30
N SER A 164 5.99 -7.75 9.42
CA SER A 164 6.39 -6.66 10.31
C SER A 164 5.16 -5.86 10.79
N SER A 165 5.12 -4.54 10.62
CA SER A 165 3.93 -3.71 10.91
C SER A 165 2.69 -4.16 10.12
N GLY A 166 2.86 -4.72 8.93
CA GLY A 166 1.77 -5.34 8.17
C GLY A 166 1.21 -6.59 8.85
N GLY A 167 2.05 -7.35 9.57
CA GLY A 167 1.59 -8.48 10.39
C GLY A 167 0.68 -8.04 11.53
N TRP A 168 0.99 -6.91 12.16
CA TRP A 168 0.11 -6.29 13.14
C TRP A 168 -1.21 -5.85 12.50
N SER A 169 -1.15 -5.21 11.32
CA SER A 169 -2.34 -4.81 10.57
C SER A 169 -3.24 -6.01 10.24
N ALA A 170 -2.64 -7.14 9.85
CA ALA A 170 -3.36 -8.36 9.53
C ALA A 170 -4.08 -8.99 10.73
N LEU A 171 -3.63 -8.73 11.95
CA LEU A 171 -4.30 -9.16 13.18
C LEU A 171 -5.37 -8.16 13.64
N TRP A 172 -5.24 -6.91 13.24
CA TRP A 172 -6.19 -5.86 13.57
C TRP A 172 -7.44 -5.90 12.69
N LEU A 173 -7.27 -6.15 11.38
CA LEU A 173 -8.34 -6.21 10.37
C LEU A 173 -9.14 -7.52 10.46
#